data_3134553d2171e65ed86ebbc596af2578
#
_entry.id   3134553d2171e65ed86ebbc596af2578
#
_cell.length_a   1.000
_cell.length_b   1.000
_cell.length_c   1.000
_cell.angle_alpha   90.00
_cell.angle_beta   90.00
_cell.angle_gamma   90.00
#
_symmetry.space_group_name_H-M   'P 1'
#
loop_
_entity.id
_entity.type
_entity.pdbx_description
1 polymer ?
#
loop_
_entity_poly.entity_id
_entity_poly.type
_entity_poly.pdbx_seq_one_letter_code
_entity_poly.pdbx_strand_id
1 'polypeptide(L)'
;MPTALGSKIKKLREKKQYTLEKLAELTDSSKSYIWELENKNLPRPSADKVSKIAEQLGVTIEYLLDNEATITVEDAADARFYRKYQQMDEKTKTKIRSFVELWDEDDD
;
A
#
# COMPACT_ATOMS: atom_id res chain seq x y z
N MET A 1 8.27 -21.89 0.49
CA MET A 1 7.20 -21.23 1.25
C MET A 1 7.28 -19.74 1.06
N PRO A 2 6.14 -19.05 0.87
CA PRO A 2 6.18 -17.60 0.75
C PRO A 2 6.58 -16.93 2.06
N THR A 3 7.21 -15.78 1.94
CA THR A 3 7.55 -14.95 3.10
C THR A 3 6.31 -14.22 3.61
N ALA A 4 6.40 -13.67 4.82
CA ALA A 4 5.33 -12.80 5.35
C ALA A 4 5.11 -11.61 4.41
N LEU A 5 6.18 -11.03 3.89
CA LEU A 5 6.12 -9.93 2.94
C LEU A 5 5.37 -10.35 1.66
N GLY A 6 5.75 -11.48 1.08
CA GLY A 6 5.11 -11.99 -0.14
C GLY A 6 3.63 -12.26 0.03
N SER A 7 3.25 -12.83 1.17
CA SER A 7 1.84 -13.10 1.47
C SER A 7 1.03 -11.81 1.59
N LYS A 8 1.58 -10.78 2.23
CA LYS A 8 0.92 -9.48 2.34
C LYS A 8 0.74 -8.82 0.98
N ILE A 9 1.77 -8.87 0.15
CA ILE A 9 1.72 -8.31 -1.21
C ILE A 9 0.60 -8.98 -2.00
N LYS A 10 0.54 -10.30 -1.97
CA LYS A 10 -0.48 -11.05 -2.70
C LYS A 10 -1.90 -10.67 -2.26
N LYS A 11 -2.15 -10.64 -0.95
CA LYS A 11 -3.46 -10.30 -0.41
C LYS A 11 -3.87 -8.87 -0.79
N LEU A 12 -2.96 -7.93 -0.67
CA LEU A 12 -3.26 -6.54 -1.01
C LEU A 12 -3.47 -6.34 -2.50
N ARG A 13 -2.67 -7.04 -3.32
CA ARG A 13 -2.82 -7.01 -4.78
C ARG A 13 -4.21 -7.51 -5.18
N GLU A 14 -4.61 -8.66 -4.64
CA GLU A 14 -5.92 -9.24 -4.95
C GLU A 14 -7.06 -8.34 -4.48
N LYS A 15 -6.91 -7.73 -3.31
CA LYS A 15 -7.91 -6.81 -2.78
C LYS A 15 -8.10 -5.60 -3.70
N LYS A 16 -7.02 -5.14 -4.32
CA LYS A 16 -7.09 -4.05 -5.29
C LYS A 16 -7.49 -4.51 -6.69
N GLN A 17 -7.67 -5.81 -6.87
CA GLN A 17 -8.03 -6.42 -8.14
C GLN A 17 -6.96 -6.19 -9.22
N TYR A 18 -5.70 -6.12 -8.80
CA TYR A 18 -4.57 -6.03 -9.73
C TYR A 18 -4.14 -7.43 -10.15
N THR A 19 -3.82 -7.59 -11.44
CA THR A 19 -3.14 -8.79 -11.92
C THR A 19 -1.67 -8.71 -11.55
N LEU A 20 -0.96 -9.83 -11.63
CA LEU A 20 0.50 -9.84 -11.47
C LEU A 20 1.15 -8.87 -12.45
N GLU A 21 0.68 -8.88 -13.69
CA GLU A 21 1.21 -8.00 -14.73
C GLU A 21 0.98 -6.53 -14.38
N LYS A 22 -0.19 -6.19 -13.85
CA LYS A 22 -0.51 -4.82 -13.49
C LYS A 22 0.39 -4.31 -12.37
N LEU A 23 0.55 -5.09 -11.31
CA LEU A 23 1.43 -4.69 -10.22
C LEU A 23 2.88 -4.59 -10.68
N ALA A 24 3.32 -5.50 -11.54
CA ALA A 24 4.67 -5.45 -12.10
C ALA A 24 4.89 -4.16 -12.88
N GLU A 25 3.94 -3.80 -13.74
CA GLU A 25 4.01 -2.56 -14.51
C GLU A 25 4.10 -1.33 -13.59
N LEU A 26 3.23 -1.28 -12.57
CA LEU A 26 3.16 -0.14 -11.65
C LEU A 26 4.43 0.02 -10.79
N THR A 27 5.20 -1.04 -10.63
CA THR A 27 6.38 -1.03 -9.76
C THR A 27 7.70 -1.21 -10.52
N ASP A 28 7.66 -1.07 -11.84
CA ASP A 28 8.84 -1.28 -12.70
C ASP A 28 9.50 -2.63 -12.47
N SER A 29 8.67 -3.67 -12.42
CA SER A 29 9.13 -5.05 -12.17
C SER A 29 8.66 -5.95 -13.29
N SER A 30 9.18 -7.16 -13.34
CA SER A 30 8.67 -8.19 -14.24
C SER A 30 7.54 -8.96 -13.56
N LYS A 31 6.65 -9.52 -14.36
CA LYS A 31 5.60 -10.41 -13.85
C LYS A 31 6.19 -11.59 -13.07
N SER A 32 7.25 -12.17 -13.62
CA SER A 32 7.93 -13.29 -12.98
C SER A 32 8.48 -12.93 -11.60
N TYR A 33 9.05 -11.72 -11.48
CA TYR A 33 9.59 -11.26 -10.21
C TYR A 33 8.48 -11.11 -9.16
N ILE A 34 7.35 -10.50 -9.53
CA ILE A 34 6.22 -10.33 -8.59
C ILE A 34 5.69 -11.70 -8.19
N TRP A 35 5.53 -12.63 -9.15
CA TRP A 35 5.08 -13.98 -8.84
C TRP A 35 6.03 -14.68 -7.86
N GLU A 36 7.32 -14.58 -8.10
CA GLU A 36 8.31 -15.20 -7.21
C GLU A 36 8.31 -14.58 -5.82
N LEU A 37 8.15 -13.25 -5.76
CA LEU A 37 8.08 -12.53 -4.49
C LEU A 37 6.88 -12.98 -3.67
N GLU A 38 5.74 -13.26 -4.31
CA GLU A 38 4.53 -13.71 -3.64
C GLU A 38 4.56 -15.18 -3.23
N ASN A 39 5.28 -16.01 -3.97
CA ASN A 39 5.15 -17.47 -3.86
C ASN A 39 6.42 -18.19 -3.40
N LYS A 40 7.56 -17.55 -3.47
CA LYS A 40 8.83 -18.15 -3.10
C LYS A 40 9.49 -17.42 -1.93
N ASN A 41 10.47 -18.05 -1.31
CA ASN A 41 11.23 -17.45 -0.22
C ASN A 41 12.42 -16.66 -0.79
N LEU A 42 12.14 -15.53 -1.40
CA LEU A 42 13.17 -14.67 -1.98
C LEU A 42 13.82 -13.79 -0.90
N PRO A 43 15.06 -13.33 -1.14
CA PRO A 43 15.64 -12.29 -0.30
C PRO A 43 14.76 -11.04 -0.33
N ARG A 44 14.85 -10.25 0.74
CA ARG A 44 14.07 -9.01 0.83
C ARG A 44 14.43 -8.08 -0.34
N PRO A 45 13.42 -7.50 -1.01
CA PRO A 45 13.67 -6.52 -2.06
C PRO A 45 14.40 -5.29 -1.54
N SER A 46 14.98 -4.49 -2.42
CA SER A 46 15.60 -3.23 -2.05
C SER A 46 14.57 -2.30 -1.42
N ALA A 47 15.05 -1.34 -0.61
CA ALA A 47 14.18 -0.35 0.00
C ALA A 47 13.36 0.41 -1.05
N ASP A 48 13.98 0.74 -2.18
CA ASP A 48 13.31 1.43 -3.28
C ASP A 48 12.16 0.60 -3.85
N LYS A 49 12.39 -0.69 -4.06
CA LYS A 49 11.36 -1.60 -4.58
C LYS A 49 10.21 -1.75 -3.57
N VAL A 50 10.51 -1.94 -2.29
CA VAL A 50 9.50 -2.03 -1.24
C VAL A 50 8.66 -0.75 -1.19
N SER A 51 9.32 0.41 -1.33
CA SER A 51 8.65 1.70 -1.34
C SER A 51 7.65 1.81 -2.49
N LYS A 52 8.05 1.41 -3.69
CA LYS A 52 7.17 1.43 -4.87
C LYS A 52 5.97 0.50 -4.70
N ILE A 53 6.20 -0.69 -4.17
CA ILE A 53 5.13 -1.66 -3.94
C ILE A 53 4.16 -1.11 -2.89
N ALA A 54 4.66 -0.59 -1.78
CA ALA A 54 3.82 -0.01 -0.73
C ALA A 54 2.95 1.12 -1.28
N GLU A 55 3.53 2.00 -2.08
CA GLU A 55 2.81 3.11 -2.69
C GLU A 55 1.66 2.60 -3.56
N GLN A 56 1.90 1.62 -4.40
CA GLN A 56 0.88 1.09 -5.30
C GLN A 56 -0.19 0.28 -4.58
N LEU A 57 0.13 -0.27 -3.43
CA LEU A 57 -0.83 -1.04 -2.64
C LEU A 57 -1.53 -0.20 -1.56
N GLY A 58 -1.15 1.07 -1.42
CA GLY A 58 -1.81 2.00 -0.49
C GLY A 58 -1.51 1.74 0.98
N VAL A 59 -0.33 1.20 1.27
CA VAL A 59 0.11 0.93 2.66
C VAL A 59 1.49 1.51 2.88
N THR A 60 1.97 1.44 4.13
CA THR A 60 3.29 1.94 4.49
C THR A 60 4.34 0.86 4.30
N ILE A 61 5.60 1.27 4.16
CA ILE A 61 6.73 0.35 4.12
C ILE A 61 6.78 -0.44 5.42
N GLU A 62 6.55 0.23 6.55
CA GLU A 62 6.57 -0.39 7.88
C GLU A 62 5.58 -1.56 7.95
N TYR A 63 4.40 -1.39 7.36
CA TYR A 63 3.41 -2.48 7.33
C TYR A 63 3.92 -3.68 6.55
N LEU A 64 4.50 -3.45 5.38
CA LEU A 64 5.00 -4.55 4.55
C LEU A 64 6.13 -5.30 5.23
N LEU A 65 6.97 -4.61 6.00
CA LEU A 65 8.12 -5.21 6.66
C LEU A 65 7.81 -5.73 8.08
N ASP A 66 6.59 -5.58 8.55
CA ASP A 66 6.17 -5.99 9.89
C ASP A 66 5.92 -7.50 9.94
N ASN A 67 6.92 -8.25 10.38
CA ASN A 67 6.84 -9.71 10.49
C ASN A 67 6.03 -10.17 11.71
N GLU A 68 5.77 -9.27 12.66
CA GLU A 68 5.08 -9.60 13.92
C GLU A 68 3.58 -9.32 13.86
N ALA A 69 3.10 -8.84 12.72
CA ALA A 69 1.68 -8.52 12.49
C ALA A 69 1.11 -7.56 13.54
N THR A 70 1.93 -6.59 13.98
CA THR A 70 1.52 -5.59 14.98
C THR A 70 0.75 -4.43 14.36
N ILE A 71 0.84 -4.25 13.04
CA ILE A 71 0.19 -3.16 12.31
C ILE A 71 -0.95 -3.75 11.48
N THR A 72 -2.15 -3.17 11.58
CA THR A 72 -3.28 -3.62 10.77
C THR A 72 -3.25 -2.98 9.39
N VAL A 73 -3.94 -3.61 8.43
CA VAL A 73 -4.08 -3.06 7.08
C VAL A 73 -4.77 -1.68 7.13
N GLU A 74 -5.80 -1.56 7.96
CA GLU A 74 -6.55 -0.31 8.11
C GLU A 74 -5.67 0.81 8.64
N ASP A 75 -4.88 0.51 9.68
CA ASP A 75 -3.96 1.51 10.25
C ASP A 75 -2.89 1.91 9.23
N ALA A 76 -2.39 0.95 8.46
CA ALA A 76 -1.39 1.23 7.43
C ALA A 76 -1.95 2.11 6.31
N ALA A 77 -3.19 1.86 5.90
CA ALA A 77 -3.87 2.67 4.88
C ALA A 77 -4.13 4.09 5.39
N ASP A 78 -4.56 4.22 6.64
CA ASP A 78 -4.78 5.53 7.27
C ASP A 78 -3.48 6.31 7.37
N ALA A 79 -2.41 5.65 7.81
CA ALA A 79 -1.10 6.29 7.92
C ALA A 79 -0.59 6.76 6.55
N ARG A 80 -0.78 5.95 5.52
CA ARG A 80 -0.39 6.32 4.15
C ARG A 80 -1.16 7.53 3.67
N PHE A 81 -2.46 7.53 3.86
CA PHE A 81 -3.32 8.66 3.50
C PHE A 81 -2.89 9.93 4.25
N TYR A 82 -2.64 9.81 5.56
CA TYR A 82 -2.25 10.97 6.38
C TYR A 82 -0.93 11.58 5.90
N ARG A 83 0.06 10.75 5.60
CA ARG A 83 1.34 11.22 5.08
C ARG A 83 1.18 11.97 3.76
N LYS A 84 0.34 11.42 2.87
CA LYS A 84 0.05 12.05 1.59
C LYS A 84 -0.67 13.38 1.79
N TYR A 85 -1.64 13.41 2.69
CA TYR A 85 -2.40 14.61 3.02
C TYR A 85 -1.47 15.71 3.54
N GLN A 86 -0.53 15.36 4.43
CA GLN A 86 0.40 16.33 4.99
C GLN A 86 1.27 17.02 3.92
N GLN A 87 1.51 16.36 2.81
CA GLN A 87 2.33 16.87 1.72
C GLN A 87 1.55 17.75 0.73
N MET A 88 0.25 17.81 0.87
CA MET A 88 -0.60 18.61 -0.01
C MET A 88 -0.52 20.09 0.33
N ASP A 89 -0.82 20.96 -0.64
CA ASP A 89 -0.89 22.39 -0.37
C ASP A 89 -2.15 22.73 0.45
N GLU A 90 -2.16 23.92 1.03
CA GLU A 90 -3.28 24.33 1.90
C GLU A 90 -4.61 24.36 1.18
N LYS A 91 -4.63 24.74 -0.09
CA LYS A 91 -5.85 24.79 -0.88
C LYS A 91 -6.48 23.41 -1.03
N THR A 92 -5.64 22.40 -1.34
CA THR A 92 -6.10 21.02 -1.48
C THR A 92 -6.56 20.46 -0.13
N LYS A 93 -5.80 20.71 0.93
CA LYS A 93 -6.18 20.27 2.28
C LYS A 93 -7.53 20.84 2.69
N THR A 94 -7.77 22.12 2.41
CA THR A 94 -9.03 22.78 2.73
C THR A 94 -10.19 22.12 2.02
N LYS A 95 -10.03 21.76 0.74
CA LYS A 95 -11.07 21.07 -0.02
C LYS A 95 -11.41 19.73 0.59
N ILE A 96 -10.38 18.96 1.00
CA ILE A 96 -10.59 17.65 1.62
C ILE A 96 -11.32 17.78 2.94
N ARG A 97 -10.93 18.74 3.79
CA ARG A 97 -11.58 18.99 5.07
C ARG A 97 -13.04 19.39 4.88
N SER A 98 -13.32 20.26 3.92
CA SER A 98 -14.68 20.68 3.61
C SER A 98 -15.54 19.52 3.16
N PHE A 99 -14.99 18.63 2.34
CA PHE A 99 -15.70 17.43 1.88
C PHE A 99 -16.10 16.55 3.05
N VAL A 100 -15.16 16.32 3.97
CA VAL A 100 -15.40 15.49 5.16
C VAL A 100 -16.49 16.12 6.04
N GLU A 101 -16.46 17.44 6.23
CA GLU A 101 -17.46 18.13 7.01
C GLU A 101 -18.86 18.03 6.41
N LEU A 102 -18.97 18.12 5.08
CA LEU A 102 -20.24 17.93 4.38
C LEU A 102 -20.78 16.53 4.60
N TRP A 103 -19.90 15.54 4.62
CA TRP A 103 -20.26 14.15 4.84
C TRP A 103 -20.84 13.97 6.26
N ASP A 104 -20.22 14.60 7.26
CA ASP A 104 -20.67 14.53 8.65
C ASP A 104 -22.07 15.17 8.83
N GLU A 105 -22.34 16.27 8.12
CA GLU A 105 -23.64 16.94 8.18
C GLU A 105 -24.76 16.05 7.64
N ASP A 106 -24.45 15.23 6.64
CA ASP A 106 -25.42 14.31 6.04
C ASP A 106 -25.75 13.12 6.94
N ASP A 107 -24.92 12.84 7.92
CA ASP A 107 -25.08 11.71 8.84
C ASP A 107 -25.99 12.02 10.03
N ASP A 108 -26.46 13.26 10.15
CA ASP A 108 -27.41 13.66 11.20
C ASP A 108 -28.88 13.37 10.81
#